data_764dcc576ba6586ad457dd66b5eb9353
#
_entry.id   764dcc576ba6586ad457dd66b5eb9353
#
_cell.length_a   1.000
_cell.length_b   1.000
_cell.length_c   1.000
_cell.angle_alpha   90.00
_cell.angle_beta   90.00
_cell.angle_gamma   90.00
#
_symmetry.space_group_name_H-M   'P 1'
#
loop_
_entity.id
_entity.type
_entity.pdbx_description
1 polymer ?
#
loop_
_entity_poly.entity_id
_entity_poly.type
_entity_poly.pdbx_seq_one_letter_code
_entity_poly.pdbx_strand_id
1 'polypeptide(L)'
;MFKSFSILLLLMLLVSCGKENSNVDLNTYESYFPMVFGTYVDYEVVDIKHDINAEIMSDTSVYYLRTVIGDTITDNANRLARKFFRKKRNELSEPWVVTDVWTALINDNRVEVTEENKRKVWLILPPLNSSSWDRNAYNTDDAILCTYDGIHENL
;
A
#
# COMPACT_ATOMS: atom_id res chain seq x y z
N MET A 1 -43.49 34.47 29.09
CA MET A 1 -42.52 34.76 27.98
C MET A 1 -41.21 34.04 28.07
N PHE A 2 -40.72 33.63 29.25
CA PHE A 2 -39.38 32.96 29.37
C PHE A 2 -39.30 31.49 28.88
N LYS A 3 -40.41 30.75 28.86
CA LYS A 3 -40.45 29.35 28.45
C LYS A 3 -40.24 29.15 26.93
N SER A 4 -40.75 30.07 26.10
CA SER A 4 -40.60 29.98 24.64
C SER A 4 -39.19 30.28 24.14
N PHE A 5 -38.42 31.11 24.85
CA PHE A 5 -37.03 31.44 24.49
C PHE A 5 -36.08 30.28 24.75
N SER A 6 -36.33 29.50 25.81
CA SER A 6 -35.51 28.33 26.18
C SER A 6 -35.66 27.19 25.15
N ILE A 7 -36.85 27.01 24.57
CA ILE A 7 -37.11 25.98 23.54
C ILE A 7 -36.40 26.35 22.21
N LEU A 8 -36.39 27.64 21.86
CA LEU A 8 -35.75 28.13 20.65
C LEU A 8 -34.19 27.97 20.72
N LEU A 9 -33.63 28.18 21.91
CA LEU A 9 -32.20 27.99 22.14
C LEU A 9 -31.77 26.52 22.05
N LEU A 10 -32.62 25.60 22.53
CA LEU A 10 -32.38 24.16 22.47
C LEU A 10 -32.47 23.60 21.04
N LEU A 11 -33.31 24.19 20.18
CA LEU A 11 -33.43 23.78 18.78
C LEU A 11 -32.18 24.18 17.93
N MET A 12 -31.47 25.24 18.30
CA MET A 12 -30.26 25.68 17.61
C MET A 12 -29.04 24.77 17.85
N LEU A 13 -29.07 23.92 18.86
CA LEU A 13 -27.94 23.00 19.15
C LEU A 13 -27.96 21.70 18.33
N LEU A 14 -29.05 21.47 17.55
CA LEU A 14 -29.18 20.23 16.75
C LEU A 14 -28.69 20.36 15.29
N VAL A 15 -28.14 21.50 14.89
CA VAL A 15 -27.76 21.76 13.48
C VAL A 15 -26.25 21.62 13.25
N SER A 16 -25.49 21.08 14.20
CA SER A 16 -24.05 20.96 14.04
C SER A 16 -23.60 19.51 14.07
N CYS A 17 -23.92 18.76 13.02
CA CYS A 17 -23.14 17.59 12.61
C CYS A 17 -23.32 17.35 11.11
N GLY A 18 -22.83 18.29 10.31
CA GLY A 18 -22.51 18.03 8.92
C GLY A 18 -21.27 17.18 8.90
N LYS A 19 -21.37 15.86 8.73
CA LYS A 19 -20.27 15.07 8.19
C LYS A 19 -19.97 15.67 6.82
N GLU A 20 -18.87 16.41 6.70
CA GLU A 20 -18.27 16.63 5.40
C GLU A 20 -17.90 15.24 4.87
N ASN A 21 -18.75 14.69 4.02
CA ASN A 21 -18.31 13.67 3.09
C ASN A 21 -17.35 14.39 2.15
N SER A 22 -16.08 14.44 2.52
CA SER A 22 -15.03 14.67 1.55
C SER A 22 -15.15 13.51 0.57
N ASN A 23 -15.74 13.76 -0.60
CA ASN A 23 -15.63 12.89 -1.74
C ASN A 23 -14.14 12.88 -2.09
N VAL A 24 -13.43 11.99 -1.44
CA VAL A 24 -12.04 11.74 -1.75
C VAL A 24 -12.06 11.16 -3.15
N ASP A 25 -11.54 11.91 -4.10
CA ASP A 25 -11.42 11.48 -5.48
C ASP A 25 -10.48 10.26 -5.51
N LEU A 26 -11.06 9.06 -5.62
CA LEU A 26 -10.31 7.80 -5.69
C LEU A 26 -9.31 7.79 -6.85
N ASN A 27 -9.55 8.58 -7.90
CA ASN A 27 -8.62 8.71 -9.02
C ASN A 27 -7.27 9.33 -8.59
N THR A 28 -7.25 10.15 -7.55
CA THR A 28 -6.01 10.74 -7.00
C THR A 28 -5.10 9.67 -6.39
N TYR A 29 -5.65 8.58 -5.88
CA TYR A 29 -4.87 7.51 -5.22
C TYR A 29 -4.27 6.52 -6.19
N GLU A 30 -4.85 6.36 -7.38
CA GLU A 30 -4.32 5.50 -8.43
C GLU A 30 -2.92 5.93 -8.89
N SER A 31 -2.56 7.21 -8.73
CA SER A 31 -1.22 7.70 -9.07
C SER A 31 -0.13 7.16 -8.13
N TYR A 32 -0.45 6.87 -6.88
CA TYR A 32 0.52 6.37 -5.89
C TYR A 32 0.66 4.84 -5.91
N PHE A 33 -0.41 4.15 -6.24
CA PHE A 33 -0.41 2.70 -6.41
C PHE A 33 -1.37 2.33 -7.54
N PRO A 34 -0.93 2.38 -8.79
CA PRO A 34 -1.79 2.13 -9.95
C PRO A 34 -2.25 0.67 -9.98
N MET A 35 -3.56 0.46 -9.87
CA MET A 35 -4.21 -0.86 -9.86
C MET A 35 -4.74 -1.24 -11.26
N VAL A 36 -4.22 -0.63 -12.31
CA VAL A 36 -4.64 -0.88 -13.70
C VAL A 36 -4.00 -2.19 -14.19
N PHE A 37 -4.81 -3.06 -14.80
CA PHE A 37 -4.32 -4.30 -15.42
C PHE A 37 -3.17 -4.05 -16.38
N GLY A 38 -2.10 -4.83 -16.23
CA GLY A 38 -0.92 -4.76 -17.09
C GLY A 38 0.11 -3.68 -16.68
N THR A 39 -0.21 -2.80 -15.74
CA THR A 39 0.79 -1.88 -15.18
C THR A 39 1.92 -2.67 -14.55
N TYR A 40 3.16 -2.28 -14.83
CA TYR A 40 4.34 -2.95 -14.31
C TYR A 40 5.43 -1.97 -13.91
N VAL A 41 6.30 -2.42 -13.02
CA VAL A 41 7.54 -1.73 -12.64
C VAL A 41 8.69 -2.70 -12.74
N ASP A 42 9.79 -2.28 -13.36
CA ASP A 42 11.05 -3.03 -13.47
C ASP A 42 12.07 -2.50 -12.48
N TYR A 43 12.78 -3.42 -11.85
CA TYR A 43 13.86 -3.15 -10.91
C TYR A 43 15.11 -3.90 -11.35
N GLU A 44 16.27 -3.24 -11.26
CA GLU A 44 17.54 -3.90 -11.14
C GLU A 44 17.83 -4.08 -9.65
N VAL A 45 18.09 -5.30 -9.24
CA VAL A 45 18.34 -5.66 -7.84
C VAL A 45 19.79 -6.08 -7.70
N VAL A 46 20.51 -5.38 -6.83
CA VAL A 46 21.85 -5.74 -6.40
C VAL A 46 21.75 -6.34 -5.01
N ASP A 47 21.94 -7.65 -4.89
CA ASP A 47 21.91 -8.37 -3.61
C ASP A 47 23.35 -8.55 -3.12
N ILE A 48 23.67 -7.93 -2.00
CA ILE A 48 24.99 -7.96 -1.38
C ILE A 48 24.89 -8.75 -0.08
N LYS A 49 25.54 -9.92 -0.04
CA LYS A 49 25.61 -10.76 1.15
C LYS A 49 26.97 -10.58 1.83
N HIS A 50 26.94 -10.22 3.10
CA HIS A 50 28.11 -10.13 3.93
C HIS A 50 28.16 -11.31 4.89
N ASP A 51 29.23 -12.10 4.80
CA ASP A 51 29.51 -13.18 5.74
C ASP A 51 30.94 -13.06 6.26
N ILE A 52 31.07 -12.67 7.53
CA ILE A 52 32.36 -12.47 8.18
C ILE A 52 33.18 -13.77 8.33
N ASN A 53 32.51 -14.93 8.23
CA ASN A 53 33.16 -16.24 8.38
C ASN A 53 33.47 -16.91 7.03
N ALA A 54 33.03 -16.29 5.92
CA ALA A 54 33.34 -16.83 4.61
C ALA A 54 34.71 -16.38 4.10
N GLU A 55 35.32 -17.19 3.23
CA GLU A 55 36.60 -16.86 2.55
C GLU A 55 36.46 -15.58 1.71
N ILE A 56 35.27 -15.38 1.10
CA ILE A 56 34.88 -14.13 0.43
C ILE A 56 33.86 -13.42 1.35
N MET A 57 34.33 -12.37 2.02
CA MET A 57 33.49 -11.63 3.01
C MET A 57 32.32 -10.92 2.42
N SER A 58 32.25 -10.71 1.12
CA SER A 58 31.15 -10.05 0.44
C SER A 58 30.91 -10.72 -0.92
N ASP A 59 29.71 -11.24 -1.12
CA ASP A 59 29.25 -11.80 -2.38
C ASP A 59 28.14 -10.88 -2.95
N THR A 60 28.25 -10.56 -4.23
CA THR A 60 27.31 -9.64 -4.90
C THR A 60 26.68 -10.34 -6.09
N SER A 61 25.37 -10.39 -6.12
CA SER A 61 24.60 -10.87 -7.27
C SER A 61 23.65 -9.80 -7.80
N VAL A 62 23.48 -9.76 -9.12
CA VAL A 62 22.58 -8.84 -9.79
C VAL A 62 21.50 -9.66 -10.50
N TYR A 63 20.26 -9.23 -10.39
CA TYR A 63 19.15 -9.79 -11.13
C TYR A 63 18.08 -8.73 -11.41
N TYR A 64 17.13 -9.05 -12.27
CA TYR A 64 16.02 -8.16 -12.61
C TYR A 64 14.72 -8.69 -12.04
N LEU A 65 13.95 -7.80 -11.46
CA LEU A 65 12.61 -8.08 -10.91
C LEU A 65 11.58 -7.22 -11.64
N ARG A 66 10.45 -7.82 -12.00
CA ARG A 66 9.28 -7.12 -12.52
C ARG A 66 8.08 -7.41 -11.64
N THR A 67 7.40 -6.36 -11.21
CA THR A 67 6.08 -6.48 -10.60
C THR A 67 5.01 -6.11 -11.62
N VAL A 68 3.90 -6.86 -11.68
CA VAL A 68 2.82 -6.64 -12.66
C VAL A 68 1.47 -6.76 -11.99
N ILE A 69 0.60 -5.78 -12.22
CA ILE A 69 -0.81 -5.86 -11.84
C ILE A 69 -1.55 -6.77 -12.83
N GLY A 70 -2.13 -7.84 -12.32
CA GLY A 70 -2.86 -8.83 -13.09
C GLY A 70 -4.38 -8.69 -13.00
N ASP A 71 -5.07 -9.81 -13.27
CA ASP A 71 -6.52 -9.89 -13.27
C ASP A 71 -7.13 -9.58 -11.91
N THR A 72 -8.39 -9.14 -11.95
CA THR A 72 -9.22 -9.00 -10.75
C THR A 72 -9.58 -10.37 -10.20
N ILE A 73 -9.54 -10.49 -8.88
CA ILE A 73 -10.04 -11.64 -8.14
C ILE A 73 -10.93 -11.14 -6.99
N THR A 74 -11.74 -12.04 -6.46
CA THR A 74 -12.48 -11.80 -5.21
C THR A 74 -11.75 -12.52 -4.07
N ASP A 75 -11.44 -11.80 -3.01
CA ASP A 75 -10.82 -12.39 -1.82
C ASP A 75 -11.86 -13.11 -0.92
N ASN A 76 -11.38 -13.77 0.13
CA ASN A 76 -12.24 -14.53 1.05
C ASN A 76 -13.24 -13.64 1.84
N ALA A 77 -13.07 -12.33 1.82
CA ALA A 77 -13.97 -11.35 2.42
C ALA A 77 -14.90 -10.69 1.39
N ASN A 78 -15.04 -11.27 0.18
CA ASN A 78 -15.80 -10.73 -0.94
C ASN A 78 -15.37 -9.33 -1.42
N ARG A 79 -14.10 -8.97 -1.23
CA ARG A 79 -13.54 -7.71 -1.72
C ARG A 79 -12.85 -7.93 -3.07
N LEU A 80 -12.96 -6.93 -3.94
CA LEU A 80 -12.24 -6.96 -5.22
C LEU A 80 -10.76 -6.65 -4.97
N ALA A 81 -9.89 -7.58 -5.37
CA ALA A 81 -8.45 -7.45 -5.34
C ALA A 81 -7.87 -7.69 -6.73
N ARG A 82 -6.63 -7.33 -6.93
CA ARG A 82 -5.85 -7.64 -8.13
C ARG A 82 -4.79 -8.69 -7.80
N LYS A 83 -4.51 -9.59 -8.73
CA LYS A 83 -3.28 -10.38 -8.68
C LYS A 83 -2.10 -9.44 -8.82
N PHE A 84 -1.04 -9.69 -8.09
CA PHE A 84 0.19 -8.94 -8.11
C PHE A 84 1.35 -9.91 -8.36
N PHE A 85 1.75 -10.01 -9.63
CA PHE A 85 2.79 -10.94 -10.04
C PHE A 85 4.16 -10.37 -9.75
N ARG A 86 5.05 -11.19 -9.20
CA ARG A 86 6.48 -10.95 -9.21
C ARG A 86 7.14 -11.88 -10.20
N LYS A 87 7.96 -11.32 -11.07
CA LYS A 87 8.69 -12.05 -12.10
C LYS A 87 10.17 -11.73 -11.98
N LYS A 88 11.00 -12.73 -12.13
CA LYS A 88 12.45 -12.61 -12.06
C LYS A 88 13.10 -13.07 -13.35
N ARG A 89 14.25 -12.49 -13.69
CA ARG A 89 15.24 -13.02 -14.65
C ARG A 89 16.63 -12.65 -14.18
N ASN A 90 17.64 -13.46 -14.50
CA ASN A 90 19.00 -13.18 -14.07
C ASN A 90 19.73 -12.28 -15.08
N GLU A 91 19.39 -12.39 -16.37
CA GLU A 91 19.97 -11.57 -17.44
C GLU A 91 18.87 -10.89 -18.27
N LEU A 92 19.22 -9.77 -18.91
CA LEU A 92 18.27 -9.02 -19.76
C LEU A 92 17.77 -9.84 -20.96
N SER A 93 18.55 -10.79 -21.44
CA SER A 93 18.23 -11.69 -22.56
C SER A 93 17.28 -12.82 -22.17
N GLU A 94 17.14 -13.12 -20.89
CA GLU A 94 16.30 -14.21 -20.40
C GLU A 94 14.81 -13.85 -20.37
N PRO A 95 13.92 -14.83 -20.55
CA PRO A 95 12.49 -14.62 -20.35
C PRO A 95 12.18 -14.37 -18.87
N TRP A 96 11.12 -13.60 -18.62
CA TRP A 96 10.58 -13.40 -17.28
C TRP A 96 9.95 -14.68 -16.74
N VAL A 97 10.37 -15.11 -15.55
CA VAL A 97 9.79 -16.25 -14.83
C VAL A 97 8.97 -15.72 -13.64
N VAL A 98 7.74 -16.18 -13.49
CA VAL A 98 6.91 -15.84 -12.32
C VAL A 98 7.49 -16.56 -11.10
N THR A 99 7.86 -15.79 -10.08
CA THR A 99 8.35 -16.31 -8.80
C THR A 99 7.25 -16.32 -7.74
N ASP A 100 6.40 -15.29 -7.72
CA ASP A 100 5.36 -15.15 -6.72
C ASP A 100 4.08 -14.60 -7.34
N VAL A 101 2.95 -14.95 -6.74
CA VAL A 101 1.63 -14.40 -7.06
C VAL A 101 1.00 -13.94 -5.76
N TRP A 102 1.02 -12.65 -5.54
CA TRP A 102 0.39 -11.98 -4.40
C TRP A 102 -0.97 -11.41 -4.78
N THR A 103 -1.63 -10.78 -3.84
CA THR A 103 -2.84 -10.01 -4.11
C THR A 103 -2.71 -8.62 -3.55
N ALA A 104 -3.25 -7.63 -4.26
CA ALA A 104 -3.28 -6.25 -3.83
C ALA A 104 -4.69 -5.68 -3.93
N LEU A 105 -5.07 -4.84 -3.00
CA LEU A 105 -6.34 -4.10 -3.01
C LEU A 105 -6.18 -2.75 -2.30
N ILE A 106 -7.06 -1.81 -2.64
CA ILE A 106 -7.20 -0.56 -1.90
C ILE A 106 -8.48 -0.67 -1.07
N ASN A 107 -8.35 -0.53 0.24
CA ASN A 107 -9.45 -0.62 1.19
C ASN A 107 -9.28 0.43 2.30
N ASP A 108 -10.34 1.20 2.58
CA ASP A 108 -10.34 2.23 3.63
C ASP A 108 -9.09 3.13 3.60
N ASN A 109 -8.74 3.64 2.42
CA ASN A 109 -7.56 4.47 2.21
C ASN A 109 -6.22 3.77 2.53
N ARG A 110 -6.15 2.45 2.42
CA ARG A 110 -4.94 1.65 2.57
C ARG A 110 -4.68 0.82 1.34
N VAL A 111 -3.44 0.76 0.92
CA VAL A 111 -2.98 -0.26 -0.01
C VAL A 111 -2.59 -1.48 0.81
N GLU A 112 -3.33 -2.55 0.65
CA GLU A 112 -3.10 -3.82 1.32
C GLU A 112 -2.56 -4.83 0.30
N VAL A 113 -1.46 -5.48 0.63
CA VAL A 113 -0.88 -6.56 -0.17
C VAL A 113 -0.78 -7.82 0.67
N THR A 114 -1.26 -8.93 0.14
CA THR A 114 -1.10 -10.24 0.77
C THR A 114 0.09 -10.95 0.13
N GLU A 115 1.16 -11.06 0.89
CA GLU A 115 2.43 -11.71 0.57
C GLU A 115 2.55 -12.97 1.43
N GLU A 116 2.82 -14.14 0.82
CA GLU A 116 3.03 -15.39 1.56
C GLU A 116 1.94 -15.66 2.61
N ASN A 117 0.68 -15.42 2.24
CA ASN A 117 -0.51 -15.52 3.12
C ASN A 117 -0.52 -14.51 4.31
N LYS A 118 0.36 -13.53 4.33
CA LYS A 118 0.38 -12.47 5.32
C LYS A 118 -0.13 -11.17 4.70
N ARG A 119 -1.21 -10.62 5.26
CA ARG A 119 -1.74 -9.32 4.83
C ARG A 119 -0.91 -8.21 5.44
N LYS A 120 -0.40 -7.31 4.60
CA LYS A 120 0.45 -6.19 4.98
C LYS A 120 -0.15 -4.88 4.49
N VAL A 121 -0.01 -3.82 5.27
CA VAL A 121 -0.34 -2.45 4.85
C VAL A 121 0.89 -1.83 4.21
N TRP A 122 0.86 -1.64 2.89
CA TRP A 122 1.98 -1.07 2.16
C TRP A 122 1.98 0.46 2.21
N LEU A 123 0.80 1.08 2.02
CA LEU A 123 0.65 2.53 1.99
C LEU A 123 -0.64 2.93 2.72
N ILE A 124 -0.65 4.14 3.29
CA ILE A 124 -1.85 4.86 3.74
C ILE A 124 -2.08 6.05 2.83
N LEU A 125 -3.30 6.24 2.38
CA LEU A 125 -3.69 7.26 1.42
C LEU A 125 -4.66 8.27 2.05
N PRO A 126 -4.54 9.56 1.78
CA PRO A 126 -3.48 10.20 1.02
C PRO A 126 -2.14 10.15 1.73
N PRO A 127 -1.01 10.19 1.01
CA PRO A 127 0.30 10.28 1.63
C PRO A 127 0.47 11.65 2.29
N LEU A 128 0.73 11.66 3.59
CA LEU A 128 0.98 12.87 4.38
C LEU A 128 2.21 12.64 5.24
N ASN A 129 3.08 13.65 5.38
CA ASN A 129 4.29 13.57 6.23
C ASN A 129 3.99 13.19 7.69
N SER A 130 2.76 13.46 8.17
CA SER A 130 2.30 13.09 9.51
C SER A 130 1.75 11.66 9.62
N SER A 131 1.57 10.95 8.50
CA SER A 131 1.01 9.61 8.52
C SER A 131 2.04 8.59 8.99
N SER A 132 1.62 7.73 9.90
CA SER A 132 2.39 6.57 10.33
C SER A 132 1.49 5.35 10.44
N TRP A 133 2.02 4.17 10.18
CA TRP A 133 1.27 2.92 10.28
C TRP A 133 2.18 1.74 10.58
N ASP A 134 1.59 0.71 11.15
CA ASP A 134 2.25 -0.59 11.26
C ASP A 134 1.99 -1.39 9.97
N ARG A 135 3.07 -1.75 9.26
CA ARG A 135 2.98 -2.59 8.04
C ARG A 135 2.36 -3.95 8.34
N ASN A 136 2.59 -4.50 9.54
CA ASN A 136 2.14 -5.81 9.98
C ASN A 136 0.82 -5.79 10.78
N ALA A 137 0.08 -4.67 10.77
CA ALA A 137 -1.14 -4.49 11.57
C ALA A 137 -2.19 -5.60 11.42
N TYR A 138 -2.12 -6.43 10.39
CA TYR A 138 -3.08 -7.50 10.08
C TYR A 138 -2.50 -8.91 10.12
N ASN A 139 -1.33 -9.09 10.68
CA ASN A 139 -0.69 -10.39 10.86
C ASN A 139 0.00 -10.48 12.23
N THR A 140 0.65 -11.60 12.53
CA THR A 140 1.26 -11.88 13.83
C THR A 140 2.76 -11.59 13.90
N ASP A 141 3.33 -11.03 12.84
CA ASP A 141 4.74 -10.63 12.84
C ASP A 141 4.95 -9.39 13.71
N ASP A 142 6.19 -9.15 14.12
CA ASP A 142 6.55 -7.95 14.85
C ASP A 142 6.16 -6.69 14.08
N ALA A 143 5.75 -5.66 14.81
CA ALA A 143 5.35 -4.38 14.23
C ALA A 143 6.48 -3.74 13.43
N ILE A 144 6.17 -3.28 12.22
CA ILE A 144 7.07 -2.48 11.38
C ILE A 144 6.43 -1.11 11.19
N LEU A 145 6.96 -0.13 11.92
CA LEU A 145 6.48 1.24 11.81
C LEU A 145 6.98 1.87 10.51
N CYS A 146 6.04 2.31 9.68
CA CYS A 146 6.28 3.03 8.44
C CYS A 146 5.81 4.49 8.57
N THR A 147 6.51 5.40 7.91
CA THR A 147 6.14 6.82 7.81
C THR A 147 6.43 7.31 6.39
N TYR A 148 5.78 8.39 5.99
CA TYR A 148 6.18 9.12 4.80
C TYR A 148 7.22 10.18 5.15
N ASP A 149 8.14 10.43 4.23
CA ASP A 149 9.15 11.48 4.30
C ASP A 149 9.27 12.16 2.94
N GLY A 150 9.52 13.49 2.92
CA GLY A 150 9.76 14.26 1.69
C GLY A 150 8.56 14.37 0.75
N ILE A 151 7.32 14.27 1.23
CA ILE A 151 6.14 14.43 0.36
C ILE A 151 6.04 15.89 -0.09
N HIS A 152 5.91 16.08 -1.41
CA HIS A 152 5.88 17.38 -2.09
C HIS A 152 7.21 18.14 -2.08
N GLU A 153 8.30 17.54 -1.67
CA GLU A 153 9.63 18.10 -1.88
C GLU A 153 10.09 17.86 -3.32
N ASN A 154 10.55 18.91 -3.98
CA ASN A 154 11.18 18.76 -5.29
C ASN A 154 12.56 18.14 -5.07
N LEU A 155 12.77 16.94 -5.59
CA LEU A 155 14.07 16.26 -5.65
C LEU A 155 14.95 16.89 -6.72
#